data_8b2c0695c9ee6d3a6f204019ceb1c98b
#
_entry.id   8b2c0695c9ee6d3a6f204019ceb1c98b
#
_cell.length_a   1.000
_cell.length_b   1.000
_cell.length_c   1.000
_cell.angle_alpha   90.00
_cell.angle_beta   90.00
_cell.angle_gamma   90.00
#
_symmetry.space_group_name_H-M   'P 1'
#
loop_
_entity.id
_entity.type
_entity.pdbx_description
1 polymer ?
#
loop_
_entity_poly.entity_id
_entity_poly.type
_entity_poly.pdbx_seq_one_letter_code
_entity_poly.pdbx_strand_id
1 'polypeptide(L)'
;QAADTVQRPRDGLSPLAGGHTDPHSILGMSSFGGFLAAKAAMEKYNIPGTLKYFGEPAEKLRASKPIHAAAGYYDDLDAAISFHPFYMLPLCNTTRWNTHCGVGYGVMYTFRCDNAETWISSPDDSPIPASHSATRCPGATDAVLQMYTMSKMFKEHMISNNVGWSMNETITTVGQATADNIPAQIGQIHFFIRVPDVEMAETVIRVLDKNAEAAAIATHCTWEKDWIAKSRPGLPNHVMADITYKNLEI
;
A
#
# COMPACT_ATOMS: atom_id res chain seq x y z
N GLN A 1 9.37 -2.14 11.71
CA GLN A 1 9.51 -3.57 11.41
C GLN A 1 8.41 -3.96 10.44
N ALA A 2 8.74 -4.75 9.42
CA ALA A 2 7.74 -5.31 8.55
C ALA A 2 6.93 -6.38 9.28
N ALA A 3 5.64 -6.50 8.93
CA ALA A 3 4.82 -7.58 9.45
C ALA A 3 5.37 -8.93 8.97
N ASP A 4 5.22 -9.95 9.80
CA ASP A 4 5.57 -11.30 9.42
C ASP A 4 4.66 -11.78 8.28
N THR A 5 5.23 -12.20 7.17
CA THR A 5 4.48 -12.72 6.02
C THR A 5 3.94 -14.14 6.28
N VAL A 6 4.50 -14.83 7.25
CA VAL A 6 4.01 -16.14 7.69
C VAL A 6 3.38 -15.98 9.07
N GLN A 7 2.07 -15.85 9.09
CA GLN A 7 1.29 -15.75 10.32
C GLN A 7 1.35 -17.09 11.07
N ARG A 8 2.23 -17.17 12.04
CA ARG A 8 2.35 -18.34 12.92
C ARG A 8 2.06 -17.95 14.36
N PRO A 9 1.26 -18.72 15.08
CA PRO A 9 1.15 -18.55 16.52
C PRO A 9 2.55 -18.65 17.17
N ARG A 10 2.87 -17.73 18.05
CA ARG A 10 4.09 -17.75 18.86
C ARG A 10 3.68 -17.66 20.32
N ASP A 11 4.30 -18.47 21.16
CA ASP A 11 4.02 -18.46 22.58
C ASP A 11 4.26 -17.07 23.16
N GLY A 12 3.25 -16.52 23.83
CA GLY A 12 3.29 -15.22 24.48
C GLY A 12 3.28 -14.00 23.55
N LEU A 13 3.15 -14.17 22.23
CA LEU A 13 3.11 -13.06 21.27
C LEU A 13 1.81 -13.06 20.47
N SER A 14 1.36 -11.86 20.10
CA SER A 14 0.27 -11.71 19.14
C SER A 14 0.65 -12.34 17.79
N PRO A 15 -0.26 -13.06 17.11
CA PRO A 15 -0.01 -13.55 15.76
C PRO A 15 0.24 -12.42 14.74
N LEU A 16 -0.10 -11.18 15.09
CA LEU A 16 0.14 -9.99 14.28
C LEU A 16 1.43 -9.25 14.69
N ALA A 17 2.26 -9.83 15.56
CA ALA A 17 3.52 -9.21 15.94
C ALA A 17 4.46 -9.08 14.73
N GLY A 18 5.15 -7.96 14.64
CA GLY A 18 6.15 -7.71 13.62
C GLY A 18 7.30 -8.73 13.68
N GLY A 19 7.90 -9.03 12.54
CA GLY A 19 8.99 -10.00 12.40
C GLY A 19 10.00 -9.63 11.32
N HIS A 20 10.89 -10.56 11.01
CA HIS A 20 12.00 -10.41 10.06
C HIS A 20 11.78 -11.16 8.73
N THR A 21 10.55 -11.40 8.36
CA THR A 21 10.21 -12.13 7.13
C THR A 21 10.26 -11.26 5.88
N ASP A 22 10.44 -9.97 6.04
CA ASP A 22 10.55 -8.98 4.99
C ASP A 22 11.99 -8.43 4.93
N PRO A 23 12.56 -8.14 3.75
CA PRO A 23 13.93 -7.68 3.60
C PRO A 23 14.22 -6.30 4.21
N HIS A 24 13.22 -5.58 4.68
CA HIS A 24 13.37 -4.20 5.17
C HIS A 24 14.24 -4.08 6.43
N SER A 25 14.34 -5.10 7.24
CA SER A 25 15.30 -5.14 8.37
C SER A 25 16.73 -5.10 7.88
N ILE A 26 17.04 -5.88 6.83
CA ILE A 26 18.36 -5.91 6.19
C ILE A 26 18.63 -4.58 5.48
N LEU A 27 17.63 -4.00 4.85
CA LEU A 27 17.71 -2.70 4.18
C LEU A 27 18.22 -1.61 5.15
N GLY A 28 17.64 -1.49 6.32
CA GLY A 28 18.07 -0.54 7.34
C GLY A 28 19.46 -0.86 7.89
N MET A 29 19.73 -2.12 8.23
CA MET A 29 21.00 -2.53 8.80
C MET A 29 22.18 -2.40 7.81
N SER A 30 21.98 -2.74 6.54
CA SER A 30 23.03 -2.60 5.51
C SER A 30 23.35 -1.13 5.26
N SER A 31 22.34 -0.27 5.19
CA SER A 31 22.55 1.17 5.03
C SER A 31 23.29 1.78 6.22
N PHE A 32 22.97 1.32 7.45
CA PHE A 32 23.68 1.77 8.65
C PHE A 32 25.16 1.27 8.67
N GLY A 33 25.39 0.02 8.29
CA GLY A 33 26.76 -0.51 8.13
C GLY A 33 27.56 0.28 7.11
N GLY A 34 26.98 0.59 5.95
CA GLY A 34 27.59 1.44 4.94
C GLY A 34 27.90 2.85 5.45
N PHE A 35 27.00 3.45 6.21
CA PHE A 35 27.24 4.74 6.87
C PHE A 35 28.45 4.71 7.82
N LEU A 36 28.56 3.68 8.67
CA LEU A 36 29.71 3.53 9.60
C LEU A 36 31.02 3.31 8.85
N ALA A 37 31.01 2.51 7.78
CA ALA A 37 32.18 2.28 6.95
C ALA A 37 32.63 3.56 6.24
N ALA A 38 31.70 4.33 5.67
CA ALA A 38 31.98 5.61 5.04
C ALA A 38 32.57 6.62 6.05
N LYS A 39 31.97 6.70 7.26
CA LYS A 39 32.50 7.55 8.33
C LYS A 39 33.95 7.19 8.66
N ALA A 40 34.25 5.92 8.87
CA ALA A 40 35.61 5.46 9.17
C ALA A 40 36.60 5.75 8.02
N ALA A 41 36.18 5.62 6.77
CA ALA A 41 36.99 5.99 5.61
C ALA A 41 37.27 7.50 5.54
N MET A 42 36.25 8.33 5.77
CA MET A 42 36.39 9.79 5.81
C MET A 42 37.40 10.22 6.89
N GLU A 43 37.31 9.67 8.07
CA GLU A 43 38.25 9.94 9.18
C GLU A 43 39.67 9.49 8.83
N LYS A 44 39.82 8.28 8.30
CA LYS A 44 41.14 7.69 7.96
C LYS A 44 41.85 8.44 6.84
N TYR A 45 41.13 8.89 5.85
CA TYR A 45 41.69 9.50 4.64
C TYR A 45 41.48 11.01 4.58
N ASN A 46 41.01 11.64 5.67
CA ASN A 46 40.73 13.09 5.75
C ASN A 46 39.84 13.58 4.60
N ILE A 47 38.78 12.81 4.27
CA ILE A 47 37.82 13.19 3.25
C ILE A 47 36.83 14.19 3.87
N PRO A 48 36.72 15.42 3.37
CA PRO A 48 35.79 16.40 3.92
C PRO A 48 34.35 16.09 3.51
N GLY A 49 33.41 16.51 4.32
CA GLY A 49 31.99 16.38 4.05
C GLY A 49 31.17 16.03 5.29
N THR A 50 29.88 15.97 5.12
CA THR A 50 28.93 15.58 6.16
C THR A 50 28.16 14.35 5.72
N LEU A 51 28.12 13.33 6.55
CA LEU A 51 27.27 12.17 6.36
C LEU A 51 26.04 12.28 7.28
N LYS A 52 24.88 12.05 6.70
CA LYS A 52 23.62 11.92 7.44
C LYS A 52 23.02 10.53 7.21
N TYR A 53 22.55 9.92 8.26
CA TYR A 53 21.80 8.67 8.20
C TYR A 53 20.37 8.91 8.66
N PHE A 54 19.40 8.48 7.85
CA PHE A 54 18.00 8.61 8.16
C PHE A 54 17.39 7.22 8.40
N GLY A 55 16.90 7.00 9.60
CA GLY A 55 16.05 5.86 9.90
C GLY A 55 14.63 6.15 9.45
N GLU A 56 14.10 5.33 8.55
CA GLU A 56 12.80 5.55 7.91
C GLU A 56 11.79 4.48 8.35
N PRO A 57 11.17 4.65 9.54
CA PRO A 57 10.17 3.70 10.03
C PRO A 57 8.90 3.73 9.19
N ALA A 58 8.09 2.67 9.31
CA ALA A 58 6.81 2.54 8.61
C ALA A 58 6.93 2.66 7.07
N GLU A 59 7.98 2.11 6.49
CA GLU A 59 8.26 2.17 5.05
C GLU A 59 7.13 1.54 4.22
N LYS A 60 6.54 0.45 4.70
CA LYS A 60 5.39 -0.21 4.04
C LYS A 60 4.17 0.71 3.92
N LEU A 61 4.00 1.62 4.85
CA LEU A 61 2.95 2.64 4.83
C LEU A 61 3.41 3.92 4.14
N ARG A 62 4.70 4.00 3.73
CA ARG A 62 5.32 5.19 3.14
C ARG A 62 5.10 6.45 3.97
N ALA A 63 5.17 6.32 5.29
CA ALA A 63 4.79 7.38 6.20
C ALA A 63 5.95 8.31 6.55
N SER A 64 7.14 7.80 6.86
CA SER A 64 8.23 8.61 7.40
C SER A 64 8.87 9.56 6.38
N LYS A 65 9.20 9.08 5.19
CA LYS A 65 9.88 9.91 4.17
C LYS A 65 9.13 11.19 3.80
N PRO A 66 7.82 11.17 3.54
CA PRO A 66 7.06 12.40 3.32
C PRO A 66 7.07 13.36 4.50
N ILE A 67 7.04 12.84 5.72
CA ILE A 67 7.10 13.64 6.95
C ILE A 67 8.49 14.30 7.09
N HIS A 68 9.56 13.53 6.89
CA HIS A 68 10.93 14.04 6.92
C HIS A 68 11.18 15.09 5.82
N ALA A 69 10.67 14.84 4.62
CA ALA A 69 10.75 15.82 3.53
C ALA A 69 10.00 17.11 3.86
N ALA A 70 8.78 17.00 4.38
CA ALA A 70 8.01 18.18 4.79
C ALA A 70 8.66 18.95 5.95
N ALA A 71 9.43 18.27 6.80
CA ALA A 71 10.20 18.88 7.89
C ALA A 71 11.57 19.45 7.44
N GLY A 72 11.92 19.35 6.17
CA GLY A 72 13.16 19.91 5.61
C GLY A 72 14.42 19.08 5.89
N TYR A 73 14.31 17.84 6.38
CA TYR A 73 15.48 17.04 6.72
C TYR A 73 16.40 16.69 5.53
N TYR A 74 15.88 16.79 4.31
CA TYR A 74 16.64 16.48 3.09
C TYR A 74 17.10 17.71 2.30
N ASP A 75 16.73 18.92 2.73
CA ASP A 75 16.91 20.14 1.93
C ASP A 75 18.38 20.55 1.73
N ASP A 76 19.26 20.12 2.62
CA ASP A 76 20.70 20.42 2.58
C ASP A 76 21.55 19.24 2.08
N LEU A 77 20.95 18.26 1.43
CA LEU A 77 21.66 17.11 0.88
C LEU A 77 22.14 17.37 -0.55
N ASP A 78 23.43 17.16 -0.80
CA ASP A 78 23.97 17.16 -2.17
C ASP A 78 23.65 15.86 -2.92
N ALA A 79 23.57 14.73 -2.19
CA ALA A 79 23.23 13.42 -2.75
C ALA A 79 22.59 12.52 -1.69
N ALA A 80 21.77 11.58 -2.14
CA ALA A 80 21.17 10.57 -1.29
C ALA A 80 21.26 9.19 -1.95
N ILE A 81 21.57 8.18 -1.16
CA ILE A 81 21.61 6.77 -1.58
C ILE A 81 20.65 5.99 -0.71
N SER A 82 19.84 5.15 -1.33
CA SER A 82 19.04 4.15 -0.64
C SER A 82 19.34 2.77 -1.21
N PHE A 83 19.34 1.78 -0.34
CA PHE A 83 19.57 0.39 -0.72
C PHE A 83 18.28 -0.41 -0.55
N HIS A 84 17.99 -1.27 -1.53
CA HIS A 84 16.90 -2.24 -1.42
C HIS A 84 17.38 -3.61 -1.90
N PRO A 85 17.44 -4.62 -1.02
CA PRO A 85 17.84 -5.97 -1.42
C PRO A 85 16.79 -6.58 -2.34
N PHE A 86 17.26 -7.34 -3.34
CA PHE A 86 16.42 -8.12 -4.22
C PHE A 86 16.79 -9.59 -4.09
N TYR A 87 15.79 -10.46 -4.14
CA TYR A 87 15.97 -11.91 -4.13
C TYR A 87 16.17 -12.53 -5.52
N MET A 88 16.01 -11.72 -6.58
CA MET A 88 16.18 -12.18 -7.96
C MET A 88 17.64 -12.04 -8.37
N LEU A 89 18.34 -13.14 -8.53
CA LEU A 89 19.77 -13.20 -8.86
C LEU A 89 20.20 -12.25 -9.99
N PRO A 90 19.46 -12.13 -11.12
CA PRO A 90 19.86 -11.20 -12.18
C PRO A 90 19.88 -9.73 -11.79
N LEU A 91 19.32 -9.38 -10.62
CA LEU A 91 19.25 -8.01 -10.13
C LEU A 91 20.10 -7.77 -8.87
N CYS A 92 20.74 -8.79 -8.33
CA CYS A 92 21.47 -8.70 -7.05
C CYS A 92 22.84 -8.01 -7.18
N ASN A 93 23.41 -8.02 -8.38
CA ASN A 93 24.74 -7.48 -8.68
C ASN A 93 24.70 -6.39 -9.75
N THR A 94 23.65 -5.63 -9.80
CA THR A 94 23.44 -4.56 -10.78
C THR A 94 23.20 -3.23 -10.09
N THR A 95 23.52 -2.14 -10.79
CA THR A 95 23.05 -0.79 -10.44
C THR A 95 21.93 -0.39 -11.38
N ARG A 96 21.02 0.44 -10.89
CA ARG A 96 19.93 0.93 -11.72
C ARG A 96 20.37 2.14 -12.50
N TRP A 97 20.34 2.03 -13.81
CA TRP A 97 20.59 3.16 -14.71
C TRP A 97 19.36 4.06 -14.82
N ASN A 98 18.22 3.48 -15.13
CA ASN A 98 16.94 4.17 -15.10
C ASN A 98 16.11 3.68 -13.93
N THR A 99 15.32 4.57 -13.36
CA THR A 99 14.39 4.16 -12.30
C THR A 99 13.30 3.24 -12.85
N HIS A 100 13.00 2.18 -12.11
CA HIS A 100 11.86 1.31 -12.36
C HIS A 100 10.76 1.47 -11.31
N CYS A 101 10.92 2.43 -10.39
CA CYS A 101 9.89 2.76 -9.43
C CYS A 101 8.87 3.68 -10.11
N GLY A 102 7.79 3.12 -10.57
CA GLY A 102 6.64 3.87 -11.05
C GLY A 102 5.83 4.50 -9.90
N VAL A 103 4.65 4.97 -10.23
CA VAL A 103 3.68 5.47 -9.26
C VAL A 103 3.20 4.33 -8.36
N GLY A 104 3.06 4.60 -7.08
CA GLY A 104 2.43 3.69 -6.14
C GLY A 104 1.34 4.40 -5.35
N TYR A 105 0.09 3.97 -5.52
CA TYR A 105 -1.05 4.49 -4.78
C TYR A 105 -1.64 3.39 -3.90
N GLY A 106 -1.74 3.68 -2.60
CA GLY A 106 -2.47 2.87 -1.63
C GLY A 106 -3.75 3.58 -1.23
N VAL A 107 -4.88 2.91 -1.35
CA VAL A 107 -6.19 3.47 -1.05
C VAL A 107 -7.06 2.45 -0.32
N MET A 108 -7.79 2.92 0.69
CA MET A 108 -8.78 2.15 1.43
C MET A 108 -10.17 2.63 1.04
N TYR A 109 -11.05 1.71 0.71
CA TYR A 109 -12.48 1.97 0.59
C TYR A 109 -13.20 1.35 1.77
N THR A 110 -13.99 2.16 2.44
CA THR A 110 -14.82 1.76 3.58
C THR A 110 -16.28 1.90 3.20
N PHE A 111 -17.02 0.82 3.39
CA PHE A 111 -18.48 0.79 3.21
C PHE A 111 -19.16 0.75 4.56
N ARG A 112 -20.26 1.51 4.70
CA ARG A 112 -21.10 1.54 5.90
C ARG A 112 -22.54 1.30 5.54
N CYS A 113 -23.19 0.44 6.29
CA CYS A 113 -24.61 0.14 6.19
C CYS A 113 -25.29 0.56 7.50
N ASP A 114 -25.61 1.86 7.60
CA ASP A 114 -26.13 2.43 8.84
C ASP A 114 -27.66 2.36 8.96
N ASN A 115 -28.36 2.12 7.84
CA ASN A 115 -29.82 2.12 7.76
C ASN A 115 -30.36 0.83 7.11
N ALA A 116 -29.84 -0.32 7.52
CA ALA A 116 -30.19 -1.61 6.93
C ALA A 116 -31.70 -1.91 7.06
N GLU A 117 -32.30 -1.52 8.16
CA GLU A 117 -33.73 -1.74 8.47
C GLU A 117 -34.69 -0.93 7.58
N THR A 118 -34.21 0.10 6.90
CA THR A 118 -35.05 0.96 6.03
C THR A 118 -34.91 0.63 4.56
N TRP A 119 -34.09 -0.36 4.19
CA TRP A 119 -33.84 -0.68 2.78
C TRP A 119 -35.09 -1.27 2.09
N ILE A 120 -35.83 -2.14 2.79
CA ILE A 120 -37.08 -2.67 2.32
C ILE A 120 -38.19 -2.11 3.22
N SER A 121 -39.06 -1.33 2.64
CA SER A 121 -40.25 -0.83 3.31
C SER A 121 -41.50 -1.60 2.86
N SER A 122 -42.50 -1.63 3.72
CA SER A 122 -43.83 -2.07 3.36
C SER A 122 -44.48 -1.08 2.39
N PRO A 123 -45.63 -1.42 1.77
CA PRO A 123 -46.35 -0.51 0.84
C PRO A 123 -46.71 0.85 1.42
N ASP A 124 -46.69 1.01 2.74
CA ASP A 124 -46.91 2.26 3.46
C ASP A 124 -45.62 2.97 3.90
N ASP A 125 -44.49 2.56 3.32
CA ASP A 125 -43.15 3.06 3.64
C ASP A 125 -42.68 2.78 5.09
N SER A 126 -43.38 1.95 5.82
CA SER A 126 -42.91 1.54 7.14
C SER A 126 -41.75 0.49 7.01
N PRO A 127 -40.72 0.58 7.87
CA PRO A 127 -39.64 -0.41 7.85
C PRO A 127 -40.14 -1.82 8.11
N ILE A 128 -39.63 -2.80 7.37
CA ILE A 128 -39.87 -4.22 7.64
C ILE A 128 -38.90 -4.64 8.74
N PRO A 129 -39.37 -5.08 9.92
CA PRO A 129 -38.50 -5.50 10.97
C PRO A 129 -37.63 -6.68 10.55
N ALA A 130 -36.36 -6.68 10.90
CA ALA A 130 -35.49 -7.82 10.75
C ALA A 130 -35.99 -8.96 11.68
N SER A 131 -36.43 -10.06 11.10
CA SER A 131 -36.84 -11.24 11.82
C SER A 131 -36.36 -12.50 11.07
N HIS A 132 -36.47 -13.67 11.69
CA HIS A 132 -36.04 -14.92 11.06
C HIS A 132 -36.77 -15.22 9.74
N SER A 133 -37.94 -14.68 9.52
CA SER A 133 -38.72 -14.81 8.31
C SER A 133 -38.68 -13.58 7.42
N ALA A 134 -38.02 -12.51 7.85
CA ALA A 134 -37.97 -11.24 7.10
C ALA A 134 -36.96 -11.30 5.96
N THR A 135 -37.24 -10.52 4.94
CA THR A 135 -36.30 -10.25 3.87
C THR A 135 -35.07 -9.52 4.44
N ARG A 136 -33.90 -9.95 4.03
CA ARG A 136 -32.67 -9.32 4.44
C ARG A 136 -32.23 -8.29 3.42
N CYS A 137 -31.68 -7.20 3.90
CA CYS A 137 -31.00 -6.29 3.02
C CYS A 137 -29.52 -6.70 2.85
N PRO A 138 -28.92 -6.39 1.71
CA PRO A 138 -27.46 -6.43 1.59
C PRO A 138 -26.81 -5.51 2.62
N GLY A 139 -25.58 -5.85 3.01
CA GLY A 139 -24.80 -5.06 3.95
C GLY A 139 -23.43 -4.71 3.43
N ALA A 140 -22.60 -4.17 4.30
CA ALA A 140 -21.25 -3.75 3.94
C ALA A 140 -20.36 -4.90 3.44
N THR A 141 -20.61 -6.15 3.88
CA THR A 141 -19.95 -7.35 3.32
C THR A 141 -20.23 -7.48 1.83
N ASP A 142 -21.50 -7.33 1.42
CA ASP A 142 -21.90 -7.46 0.02
C ASP A 142 -21.29 -6.35 -0.84
N ALA A 143 -21.20 -5.12 -0.31
CA ALA A 143 -20.54 -4.01 -0.98
C ALA A 143 -19.05 -4.30 -1.24
N VAL A 144 -18.34 -4.81 -0.25
CA VAL A 144 -16.91 -5.19 -0.40
C VAL A 144 -16.74 -6.28 -1.44
N LEU A 145 -17.57 -7.32 -1.42
CA LEU A 145 -17.50 -8.44 -2.36
C LEU A 145 -17.84 -8.00 -3.80
N GLN A 146 -18.83 -7.14 -3.96
CA GLN A 146 -19.14 -6.56 -5.28
C GLN A 146 -17.99 -5.71 -5.80
N MET A 147 -17.46 -4.80 -5.00
CA MET A 147 -16.31 -4.00 -5.38
C MET A 147 -15.10 -4.86 -5.74
N TYR A 148 -14.82 -5.90 -4.95
CA TYR A 148 -13.76 -6.88 -5.25
C TYR A 148 -13.97 -7.52 -6.62
N THR A 149 -15.18 -8.00 -6.90
CA THR A 149 -15.52 -8.66 -8.18
C THR A 149 -15.37 -7.71 -9.36
N MET A 150 -15.92 -6.50 -9.27
CA MET A 150 -15.78 -5.48 -10.33
C MET A 150 -14.30 -5.09 -10.55
N SER A 151 -13.50 -5.06 -9.50
CA SER A 151 -12.07 -4.79 -9.60
C SER A 151 -11.32 -5.87 -10.39
N LYS A 152 -11.72 -7.15 -10.26
CA LYS A 152 -11.15 -8.25 -11.07
C LYS A 152 -11.48 -8.10 -12.55
N MET A 153 -12.73 -7.77 -12.85
CA MET A 153 -13.13 -7.49 -14.25
C MET A 153 -12.35 -6.33 -14.85
N PHE A 154 -12.17 -5.26 -14.08
CA PHE A 154 -11.37 -4.12 -14.50
C PHE A 154 -9.92 -4.49 -14.81
N LYS A 155 -9.27 -5.29 -13.95
CA LYS A 155 -7.90 -5.78 -14.19
C LYS A 155 -7.79 -6.56 -15.50
N GLU A 156 -8.80 -7.37 -15.80
CA GLU A 156 -8.82 -8.24 -16.96
C GLU A 156 -9.00 -7.47 -18.28
N HIS A 157 -9.88 -6.48 -18.29
CA HIS A 157 -10.40 -5.91 -19.52
C HIS A 157 -9.96 -4.49 -19.84
N MET A 158 -9.55 -3.73 -18.86
CA MET A 158 -9.34 -2.29 -19.03
C MET A 158 -7.89 -1.83 -19.01
N ILE A 159 -6.96 -2.67 -18.57
CA ILE A 159 -5.56 -2.30 -18.48
C ILE A 159 -4.76 -3.10 -19.49
N SER A 160 -4.02 -2.38 -20.36
CA SER A 160 -3.17 -3.01 -21.36
C SER A 160 -2.07 -3.88 -20.72
N ASN A 161 -1.93 -5.11 -21.21
CA ASN A 161 -0.86 -6.01 -20.79
C ASN A 161 0.55 -5.56 -21.24
N ASN A 162 0.63 -4.56 -22.11
CA ASN A 162 1.90 -4.06 -22.65
C ASN A 162 2.61 -3.06 -21.74
N VAL A 163 1.98 -2.59 -20.68
CA VAL A 163 2.56 -1.70 -19.69
C VAL A 163 2.74 -2.42 -18.38
N GLY A 164 3.92 -2.30 -17.79
CA GLY A 164 4.21 -2.87 -16.47
C GLY A 164 3.35 -2.22 -15.39
N TRP A 165 2.33 -2.95 -14.94
CA TRP A 165 1.45 -2.49 -13.88
C TRP A 165 1.06 -3.63 -12.94
N SER A 166 0.67 -3.28 -11.74
CA SER A 166 0.06 -4.23 -10.81
C SER A 166 -0.98 -3.53 -9.96
N MET A 167 -2.02 -4.27 -9.61
CA MET A 167 -2.99 -3.87 -8.61
C MET A 167 -3.25 -5.06 -7.70
N ASN A 168 -2.95 -4.87 -6.42
CA ASN A 168 -3.23 -5.84 -5.38
C ASN A 168 -4.38 -5.34 -4.54
N GLU A 169 -5.25 -6.23 -4.14
CA GLU A 169 -6.36 -5.95 -3.27
C GLU A 169 -6.34 -6.86 -2.04
N THR A 170 -6.74 -6.30 -0.92
CA THR A 170 -6.86 -7.02 0.35
C THR A 170 -8.14 -6.60 1.04
N ILE A 171 -9.01 -7.56 1.30
CA ILE A 171 -10.18 -7.32 2.15
C ILE A 171 -9.67 -7.30 3.59
N THR A 172 -9.76 -6.16 4.23
CA THR A 172 -9.29 -5.97 5.61
C THR A 172 -10.38 -6.22 6.62
N THR A 173 -11.63 -5.97 6.24
CA THR A 173 -12.81 -6.23 7.07
C THR A 173 -13.97 -6.57 6.17
N VAL A 174 -14.62 -7.69 6.42
CA VAL A 174 -15.89 -8.07 5.77
C VAL A 174 -17.10 -7.74 6.65
N GLY A 175 -16.85 -7.14 7.80
CA GLY A 175 -17.86 -6.82 8.79
C GLY A 175 -18.01 -7.91 9.84
N GLN A 176 -18.71 -7.54 10.91
CA GLN A 176 -19.12 -8.44 11.95
C GLN A 176 -20.63 -8.37 12.09
N ALA A 177 -21.27 -9.52 12.05
CA ALA A 177 -22.66 -9.67 12.36
C ALA A 177 -22.81 -10.59 13.57
N THR A 178 -23.73 -10.26 14.46
CA THR A 178 -24.02 -11.09 15.63
C THR A 178 -24.93 -12.27 15.30
N ALA A 179 -25.57 -12.23 14.15
CA ALA A 179 -26.44 -13.27 13.63
C ALA A 179 -26.48 -13.22 12.09
N ASP A 180 -26.89 -14.33 11.49
CA ASP A 180 -27.00 -14.52 10.05
C ASP A 180 -28.07 -13.63 9.37
N ASN A 181 -28.94 -13.03 10.15
CA ASN A 181 -30.03 -12.15 9.71
C ASN A 181 -29.77 -10.66 9.98
N ILE A 182 -28.56 -10.30 10.42
CA ILE A 182 -28.16 -8.90 10.63
C ILE A 182 -27.08 -8.56 9.59
N PRO A 183 -27.31 -7.56 8.71
CA PRO A 183 -26.30 -7.14 7.75
C PRO A 183 -25.09 -6.54 8.47
N ALA A 184 -23.90 -6.77 7.90
CA ALA A 184 -22.69 -6.17 8.44
C ALA A 184 -22.71 -4.64 8.23
N GLN A 185 -22.41 -3.90 9.29
CA GLN A 185 -22.45 -2.44 9.28
C GLN A 185 -21.21 -1.80 8.63
N ILE A 186 -20.07 -2.46 8.66
CA ILE A 186 -18.82 -1.94 8.12
C ILE A 186 -18.08 -3.01 7.34
N GLY A 187 -17.51 -2.63 6.20
CA GLY A 187 -16.62 -3.47 5.41
C GLY A 187 -15.54 -2.62 4.77
N GLN A 188 -14.33 -3.18 4.61
CA GLN A 188 -13.20 -2.43 4.09
C GLN A 188 -12.38 -3.27 3.11
N ILE A 189 -11.96 -2.62 2.03
CA ILE A 189 -11.05 -3.19 1.04
C ILE A 189 -9.94 -2.20 0.72
N HIS A 190 -8.71 -2.67 0.77
CA HIS A 190 -7.51 -1.91 0.46
C HIS A 190 -6.99 -2.29 -0.93
N PHE A 191 -6.70 -1.30 -1.75
CA PHE A 191 -6.01 -1.48 -3.02
C PHE A 191 -4.62 -0.85 -2.97
N PHE A 192 -3.66 -1.54 -3.55
CA PHE A 192 -2.35 -0.98 -3.83
C PHE A 192 -2.04 -1.10 -5.33
N ILE A 193 -1.84 0.05 -5.97
CA ILE A 193 -1.68 0.20 -7.41
C ILE A 193 -0.23 0.59 -7.69
N ARG A 194 0.42 -0.11 -8.63
CA ARG A 194 1.71 0.26 -9.20
C ARG A 194 1.56 0.38 -10.71
N VAL A 195 1.83 1.56 -11.22
CA VAL A 195 1.67 1.90 -12.64
C VAL A 195 2.82 2.81 -13.10
N PRO A 196 3.09 2.91 -14.41
CA PRO A 196 4.21 3.68 -14.92
C PRO A 196 4.15 5.18 -14.57
N ASP A 197 2.98 5.78 -14.63
CA ASP A 197 2.80 7.23 -14.52
C ASP A 197 1.58 7.62 -13.68
N VAL A 198 1.50 8.91 -13.37
CA VAL A 198 0.42 9.50 -12.54
C VAL A 198 -0.92 9.47 -13.26
N GLU A 199 -0.95 9.70 -14.58
CA GLU A 199 -2.19 9.74 -15.36
C GLU A 199 -2.90 8.39 -15.33
N MET A 200 -2.15 7.33 -15.51
CA MET A 200 -2.65 5.96 -15.39
C MET A 200 -3.15 5.67 -13.96
N ALA A 201 -2.40 6.09 -12.95
CA ALA A 201 -2.84 5.92 -11.55
C ALA A 201 -4.17 6.60 -11.27
N GLU A 202 -4.31 7.86 -11.67
CA GLU A 202 -5.55 8.61 -11.48
C GLU A 202 -6.71 8.01 -12.31
N THR A 203 -6.41 7.42 -13.47
CA THR A 203 -7.42 6.71 -14.27
C THR A 203 -7.92 5.46 -13.55
N VAL A 204 -7.01 4.66 -12.99
CA VAL A 204 -7.37 3.48 -12.19
C VAL A 204 -8.22 3.87 -10.99
N ILE A 205 -7.83 4.94 -10.28
CA ILE A 205 -8.59 5.43 -9.12
C ILE A 205 -10.01 5.85 -9.52
N ARG A 206 -10.17 6.58 -10.64
CA ARG A 206 -11.51 6.96 -11.11
C ARG A 206 -12.42 5.76 -11.39
N VAL A 207 -11.85 4.66 -11.88
CA VAL A 207 -12.64 3.43 -12.09
C VAL A 207 -12.97 2.76 -10.76
N LEU A 208 -12.01 2.70 -9.83
CA LEU A 208 -12.28 2.16 -8.49
C LEU A 208 -13.33 2.97 -7.74
N ASP A 209 -13.29 4.30 -7.85
CA ASP A 209 -14.31 5.16 -7.24
C ASP A 209 -15.71 4.86 -7.80
N LYS A 210 -15.85 4.65 -9.13
CA LYS A 210 -17.11 4.22 -9.74
C LYS A 210 -17.56 2.83 -9.30
N ASN A 211 -16.62 1.91 -9.12
CA ASN A 211 -16.93 0.59 -8.60
C ASN A 211 -17.43 0.66 -7.16
N ALA A 212 -16.82 1.53 -6.35
CA ALA A 212 -17.27 1.76 -4.97
C ALA A 212 -18.68 2.36 -4.94
N GLU A 213 -18.93 3.37 -5.77
CA GLU A 213 -20.26 3.99 -5.90
C GLU A 213 -21.33 2.96 -6.33
N ALA A 214 -21.03 2.16 -7.35
CA ALA A 214 -21.97 1.14 -7.84
C ALA A 214 -22.24 0.07 -6.77
N ALA A 215 -21.20 -0.38 -6.06
CA ALA A 215 -21.35 -1.33 -4.97
C ALA A 215 -22.20 -0.75 -3.83
N ALA A 216 -21.96 0.50 -3.46
CA ALA A 216 -22.71 1.19 -2.41
C ALA A 216 -24.19 1.35 -2.77
N ILE A 217 -24.50 1.78 -4.01
CA ILE A 217 -25.88 1.90 -4.50
C ILE A 217 -26.60 0.53 -4.45
N ALA A 218 -25.95 -0.51 -4.94
CA ALA A 218 -26.55 -1.85 -5.01
C ALA A 218 -26.78 -2.48 -3.63
N THR A 219 -26.14 -2.00 -2.59
CA THR A 219 -26.20 -2.55 -1.24
C THR A 219 -26.74 -1.59 -0.19
N HIS A 220 -27.23 -0.43 -0.62
CA HIS A 220 -27.71 0.65 0.25
C HIS A 220 -26.69 1.11 1.30
N CYS A 221 -25.41 0.97 0.98
CA CYS A 221 -24.31 1.46 1.79
C CYS A 221 -23.92 2.89 1.41
N THR A 222 -23.30 3.58 2.31
CA THR A 222 -22.43 4.72 2.01
C THR A 222 -21.00 4.23 1.81
N TRP A 223 -20.17 5.03 1.16
CA TRP A 223 -18.75 4.71 1.01
C TRP A 223 -17.86 5.94 1.20
N GLU A 224 -16.67 5.69 1.67
CA GLU A 224 -15.62 6.69 1.82
C GLU A 224 -14.29 6.14 1.33
N LYS A 225 -13.38 7.03 0.95
CA LYS A 225 -12.05 6.69 0.46
C LYS A 225 -10.97 7.39 1.28
N ASP A 226 -10.04 6.61 1.82
CA ASP A 226 -8.88 7.10 2.55
C ASP A 226 -7.60 6.79 1.79
N TRP A 227 -6.72 7.78 1.70
CA TRP A 227 -5.40 7.59 1.14
C TRP A 227 -4.45 7.01 2.18
N ILE A 228 -3.90 5.83 1.87
CA ILE A 228 -2.87 5.20 2.70
C ILE A 228 -1.48 5.70 2.28
N ALA A 229 -1.24 5.80 0.97
CA ALA A 229 0.04 6.25 0.43
C ALA A 229 -0.11 6.77 -1.00
N LYS A 230 0.70 7.78 -1.34
CA LYS A 230 0.90 8.23 -2.71
C LYS A 230 2.39 8.43 -2.96
N SER A 231 2.90 7.91 -4.07
CA SER A 231 4.25 8.19 -4.53
C SER A 231 4.26 8.51 -6.01
N ARG A 232 5.19 9.35 -6.42
CA ARG A 232 5.47 9.67 -7.82
C ARG A 232 6.53 8.74 -8.38
N PRO A 233 6.72 8.67 -9.71
CA PRO A 233 7.85 7.97 -10.30
C PRO A 233 9.16 8.53 -9.76
N GLY A 234 10.14 7.66 -9.57
CA GLY A 234 11.49 8.09 -9.24
C GLY A 234 12.16 8.75 -10.45
N LEU A 235 13.10 9.62 -10.19
CA LEU A 235 13.94 10.22 -11.22
C LEU A 235 15.28 9.46 -11.31
N PRO A 236 15.76 9.12 -12.52
CA PRO A 236 17.05 8.46 -12.67
C PRO A 236 18.18 9.45 -12.32
N ASN A 237 19.26 8.94 -11.72
CA ASN A 237 20.50 9.65 -11.51
C ASN A 237 21.64 8.84 -12.09
N HIS A 238 22.00 9.13 -13.34
CA HIS A 238 23.01 8.39 -14.08
C HIS A 238 24.42 8.55 -13.50
N VAL A 239 24.73 9.72 -12.92
CA VAL A 239 26.03 9.95 -12.26
C VAL A 239 26.19 9.04 -11.06
N MET A 240 25.19 9.00 -10.18
CA MET A 240 25.21 8.13 -9.01
C MET A 240 25.22 6.64 -9.40
N ALA A 241 24.49 6.27 -10.44
CA ALA A 241 24.48 4.89 -10.94
C ALA A 241 25.84 4.45 -11.46
N ASP A 242 26.53 5.28 -12.26
CA ASP A 242 27.87 5.02 -12.78
C ASP A 242 28.92 4.92 -11.68
N ILE A 243 28.91 5.85 -10.73
CA ILE A 243 29.82 5.82 -9.58
C ILE A 243 29.60 4.55 -8.74
N THR A 244 28.34 4.20 -8.48
CA THR A 244 28.02 3.00 -7.72
C THR A 244 28.50 1.76 -8.44
N TYR A 245 28.28 1.65 -9.75
CA TYR A 245 28.76 0.54 -10.56
C TYR A 245 30.28 0.38 -10.49
N LYS A 246 31.02 1.47 -10.71
CA LYS A 246 32.50 1.47 -10.63
C LYS A 246 33.03 1.03 -9.26
N ASN A 247 32.33 1.34 -8.19
CA ASN A 247 32.69 0.89 -6.85
C ASN A 247 32.32 -0.57 -6.54
N LEU A 248 31.48 -1.20 -7.37
CA LEU A 248 31.17 -2.62 -7.25
C LEU A 248 32.16 -3.51 -8.03
N GLU A 249 32.97 -2.94 -8.92
CA GLU A 249 33.97 -3.65 -9.73
C GLU A 249 35.34 -3.79 -9.02
N ILE A 250 35.47 -3.30 -7.81
CA ILE A 250 36.67 -3.40 -6.97
C ILE A 250 36.55 -4.64 -6.10
#